data_067c9a0328b73ad83fba310b5f35ab71
#
_entry.id   067c9a0328b73ad83fba310b5f35ab71
#
_cell.length_a   1.000
_cell.length_b   1.000
_cell.length_c   1.000
_cell.angle_alpha   90.00
_cell.angle_beta   90.00
_cell.angle_gamma   90.00
#
_symmetry.space_group_name_H-M   'P 1'
#
loop_
_entity.id
_entity.type
_entity.pdbx_description
1 polymer ?
#
loop_
_entity_poly.entity_id
_entity_poly.type
_entity_poly.pdbx_seq_one_letter_code
_entity_poly.pdbx_strand_id
1 'polypeptide(L)'
;MIFRIRHATHFRYDEPAYESHNEVRVAPRDSAGQRCLSFELEVTPKAAVLAYEDSFKNKVHAISVHPPHDELSIVGVSVVERVPPRVGSPLRVPFAEFLAEDAARFAEHFEFLNPSQYVPFSERLRKFFWSARPAPTETVLEYTLRVVRYVRDQFEYEKNRTHAHSSVDDILTAGGGVCQDFAHLTIGLLRLAGVPARYVSGYLAPRQVGESTTVEQASHAWIEVLLPGAGWTGFDPTLRGRTTDHHVRVAIGRDYADVTPLRGV
;
A
#
# COMPACT_ATOMS: atom_id res chain seq x y z
N MET A 1 4.24 -19.35 7.50
CA MET A 1 5.64 -18.92 7.22
C MET A 1 6.06 -17.87 8.23
N ILE A 2 7.36 -17.82 8.58
CA ILE A 2 7.91 -16.78 9.46
C ILE A 2 8.96 -16.02 8.66
N PHE A 3 8.86 -14.70 8.66
CA PHE A 3 9.80 -13.80 8.00
C PHE A 3 10.50 -12.93 9.04
N ARG A 4 11.81 -12.78 8.91
CA ARG A 4 12.57 -11.74 9.59
C ARG A 4 12.85 -10.63 8.59
N ILE A 5 12.43 -9.42 8.91
CA ILE A 5 12.52 -8.26 8.04
C ILE A 5 13.38 -7.20 8.72
N ARG A 6 14.32 -6.65 7.98
CA ARG A 6 15.11 -5.49 8.39
C ARG A 6 14.89 -4.37 7.38
N HIS A 7 14.30 -3.29 7.83
CA HIS A 7 14.13 -2.05 7.05
C HIS A 7 15.12 -1.01 7.58
N ALA A 8 16.00 -0.52 6.74
CA ALA A 8 16.97 0.49 7.11
C ALA A 8 16.85 1.71 6.19
N THR A 9 16.84 2.88 6.80
CA THR A 9 16.90 4.16 6.10
C THR A 9 18.03 4.97 6.69
N HIS A 10 18.90 5.49 5.81
CA HIS A 10 20.05 6.30 6.20
C HIS A 10 19.99 7.63 5.47
N PHE A 11 20.09 8.71 6.22
CA PHE A 11 20.25 10.06 5.69
C PHE A 11 21.64 10.57 6.03
N ARG A 12 22.25 11.25 5.08
CA ARG A 12 23.42 12.06 5.27
C ARG A 12 23.08 13.47 4.85
N TYR A 13 23.40 14.44 5.68
CA TYR A 13 23.14 15.86 5.46
C TYR A 13 24.42 16.55 5.06
N ASP A 14 24.35 17.49 4.11
CA ASP A 14 25.48 18.31 3.68
C ASP A 14 25.91 19.29 4.76
N GLU A 15 24.94 19.73 5.59
CA GLU A 15 25.17 20.54 6.78
C GLU A 15 24.45 19.89 7.98
N PRO A 16 24.95 20.09 9.22
CA PRO A 16 24.30 19.49 10.39
C PRO A 16 22.81 19.86 10.49
N ALA A 17 21.97 18.85 10.56
CA ALA A 17 20.56 19.03 10.84
C ALA A 17 20.31 19.30 12.32
N TYR A 18 19.39 20.20 12.61
CA TYR A 18 18.95 20.54 13.97
C TYR A 18 17.47 20.19 14.12
N GLU A 19 17.11 19.61 15.24
CA GLU A 19 15.70 19.30 15.60
C GLU A 19 14.95 18.53 14.51
N SER A 20 15.48 17.35 14.12
CA SER A 20 14.82 16.47 13.16
C SER A 20 13.62 15.77 13.79
N HIS A 21 12.43 16.00 13.24
CA HIS A 21 11.19 15.31 13.60
C HIS A 21 10.74 14.41 12.48
N ASN A 22 10.46 13.15 12.79
CA ASN A 22 10.10 12.17 11.78
C ASN A 22 8.99 11.23 12.27
N GLU A 23 8.09 10.86 11.39
CA GLU A 23 7.15 9.76 11.59
C GLU A 23 7.55 8.55 10.75
N VAL A 24 7.62 7.40 11.41
CA VAL A 24 8.08 6.14 10.82
C VAL A 24 6.97 5.10 10.84
N ARG A 25 6.63 4.55 9.68
CA ARG A 25 5.63 3.49 9.47
C ARG A 25 6.27 2.27 8.85
N VAL A 26 7.11 1.57 9.63
CA VAL A 26 7.82 0.35 9.18
C VAL A 26 7.50 -0.89 10.03
N ALA A 27 6.74 -0.70 11.11
CA ALA A 27 6.31 -1.79 11.98
C ALA A 27 5.16 -2.58 11.31
N PRO A 28 5.31 -3.89 11.05
CA PRO A 28 4.22 -4.70 10.50
C PRO A 28 2.99 -4.70 11.41
N ARG A 29 1.82 -4.53 10.81
CA ARG A 29 0.56 -4.56 11.55
C ARG A 29 0.03 -5.96 11.74
N ASP A 30 -0.72 -6.19 12.81
CA ASP A 30 -1.51 -7.39 12.97
C ASP A 30 -2.78 -7.31 12.12
N SER A 31 -3.13 -8.40 11.45
CA SER A 31 -4.31 -8.46 10.58
C SER A 31 -4.70 -9.91 10.29
N ALA A 32 -5.84 -10.16 9.63
CA ALA A 32 -6.21 -11.50 9.22
C ALA A 32 -5.07 -12.18 8.43
N GLY A 33 -4.56 -13.30 8.96
CA GLY A 33 -3.46 -14.07 8.37
C GLY A 33 -2.08 -13.46 8.55
N GLN A 34 -1.91 -12.45 9.44
CA GLN A 34 -0.60 -11.87 9.76
C GLN A 34 -0.50 -11.52 11.24
N ARG A 35 0.62 -11.86 11.86
CA ARG A 35 0.96 -11.56 13.24
C ARG A 35 2.39 -11.06 13.35
N CYS A 36 2.58 -9.87 13.92
CA CYS A 36 3.89 -9.34 14.25
C CYS A 36 4.33 -9.94 15.60
N LEU A 37 5.30 -10.85 15.58
CA LEU A 37 5.78 -11.54 16.78
C LEU A 37 6.75 -10.68 17.58
N SER A 38 7.56 -9.87 16.89
CA SER A 38 8.43 -8.86 17.50
C SER A 38 8.68 -7.71 16.55
N PHE A 39 8.93 -6.53 17.11
CA PHE A 39 9.38 -5.35 16.39
C PHE A 39 10.31 -4.53 17.30
N GLU A 40 11.46 -4.17 16.75
CA GLU A 40 12.46 -3.30 17.39
C GLU A 40 12.81 -2.16 16.45
N LEU A 41 12.95 -0.96 16.98
CA LEU A 41 13.34 0.24 16.25
C LEU A 41 14.60 0.85 16.85
N GLU A 42 15.65 0.90 16.06
CA GLU A 42 16.93 1.54 16.41
C GLU A 42 17.04 2.88 15.68
N VAL A 43 17.43 3.92 16.40
CA VAL A 43 17.63 5.26 15.87
C VAL A 43 19.01 5.77 16.27
N THR A 44 19.77 6.25 15.32
CA THR A 44 21.08 6.86 15.53
C THR A 44 21.13 8.21 14.80
N PRO A 45 21.42 9.32 15.49
CA PRO A 45 21.71 9.45 16.93
C PRO A 45 20.55 8.98 17.81
N LYS A 46 20.85 8.57 19.05
CA LYS A 46 19.81 8.12 19.99
C LYS A 46 18.77 9.21 20.22
N ALA A 47 17.51 8.87 20.03
CA ALA A 47 16.39 9.80 20.07
C ALA A 47 15.25 9.31 20.95
N ALA A 48 14.37 10.22 21.35
CA ALA A 48 13.09 9.86 21.93
C ALA A 48 12.17 9.29 20.84
N VAL A 49 11.50 8.18 21.15
CA VAL A 49 10.54 7.53 20.26
C VAL A 49 9.20 7.42 20.96
N LEU A 50 8.16 8.00 20.36
CA LEU A 50 6.78 7.88 20.81
C LEU A 50 6.02 6.98 19.82
N ALA A 51 5.46 5.88 20.31
CA ALA A 51 4.64 4.99 19.50
C ALA A 51 3.14 5.31 19.66
N TYR A 52 2.40 5.37 18.55
CA TYR A 52 0.95 5.55 18.53
C TYR A 52 0.32 4.86 17.31
N GLU A 53 -1.00 4.83 17.24
CA GLU A 53 -1.74 4.39 16.06
C GLU A 53 -2.40 5.60 15.37
N ASP A 54 -2.27 5.65 14.04
CA ASP A 54 -2.99 6.65 13.23
C ASP A 54 -4.47 6.28 13.01
N SER A 55 -5.21 7.11 12.26
CA SER A 55 -6.63 6.91 11.97
C SER A 55 -6.93 5.59 11.23
N PHE A 56 -5.97 5.06 10.50
CA PHE A 56 -6.07 3.77 9.80
C PHE A 56 -5.56 2.58 10.64
N LYS A 57 -5.24 2.82 11.93
CA LYS A 57 -4.65 1.82 12.82
C LYS A 57 -3.29 1.30 12.35
N ASN A 58 -2.52 2.15 11.67
CA ASN A 58 -1.12 1.87 11.40
C ASN A 58 -0.28 2.21 12.62
N LYS A 59 0.73 1.39 12.91
CA LYS A 59 1.70 1.66 13.97
C LYS A 59 2.65 2.76 13.50
N VAL A 60 2.68 3.88 14.20
CA VAL A 60 3.51 5.05 13.90
C VAL A 60 4.50 5.25 15.03
N HIS A 61 5.75 5.53 14.70
CA HIS A 61 6.80 5.89 15.64
C HIS A 61 7.25 7.31 15.33
N ALA A 62 6.87 8.26 16.18
CA ALA A 62 7.37 9.63 16.10
C ALA A 62 8.76 9.69 16.77
N ILE A 63 9.73 10.21 16.03
CA ILE A 63 11.13 10.32 16.43
C ILE A 63 11.50 11.78 16.48
N SER A 64 12.17 12.21 17.58
CA SER A 64 12.68 13.56 17.71
C SER A 64 14.18 13.51 18.08
N VAL A 65 15.02 14.02 17.18
CA VAL A 65 16.47 14.15 17.38
C VAL A 65 16.78 15.63 17.58
N HIS A 66 17.16 16.03 18.79
CA HIS A 66 17.43 17.42 19.13
C HIS A 66 18.90 17.85 18.93
N PRO A 67 19.92 17.00 19.20
CA PRO A 67 21.30 17.40 19.00
C PRO A 67 21.61 17.58 17.51
N PRO A 68 22.54 18.51 17.17
CA PRO A 68 23.07 18.62 15.80
C PRO A 68 23.63 17.28 15.33
N HIS A 69 23.31 16.90 14.09
CA HIS A 69 23.77 15.62 13.52
C HIS A 69 23.91 15.69 12.01
N ASP A 70 24.96 15.07 11.50
CA ASP A 70 25.25 14.98 10.06
C ASP A 70 24.64 13.74 9.42
N GLU A 71 24.23 12.76 10.23
CA GLU A 71 23.64 11.50 9.78
C GLU A 71 22.45 11.11 10.65
N LEU A 72 21.42 10.54 10.04
CA LEU A 72 20.30 9.92 10.72
C LEU A 72 20.11 8.51 10.18
N SER A 73 20.20 7.51 11.04
CA SER A 73 19.94 6.11 10.72
C SER A 73 18.72 5.62 11.51
N ILE A 74 17.76 5.04 10.79
CA ILE A 74 16.55 4.46 11.36
C ILE A 74 16.44 3.02 10.86
N VAL A 75 16.48 2.05 11.78
CA VAL A 75 16.45 0.62 11.46
C VAL A 75 15.34 -0.05 12.23
N GLY A 76 14.35 -0.58 11.48
CA GLY A 76 13.30 -1.43 12.01
C GLY A 76 13.63 -2.91 11.78
N VAL A 77 13.57 -3.74 12.81
CA VAL A 77 13.70 -5.20 12.71
C VAL A 77 12.43 -5.84 13.24
N SER A 78 11.82 -6.70 12.42
CA SER A 78 10.59 -7.39 12.78
C SER A 78 10.65 -8.89 12.49
N VAL A 79 9.90 -9.65 13.28
CA VAL A 79 9.59 -11.06 13.01
C VAL A 79 8.09 -11.18 12.80
N VAL A 80 7.69 -11.70 11.64
CA VAL A 80 6.29 -11.76 11.22
C VAL A 80 5.89 -13.17 10.85
N GLU A 81 4.84 -13.65 11.47
CA GLU A 81 4.17 -14.89 11.08
C GLU A 81 3.09 -14.59 10.05
N ARG A 82 3.14 -15.31 8.92
CA ARG A 82 2.11 -15.32 7.89
C ARG A 82 1.42 -16.68 7.84
N VAL A 83 0.11 -16.64 8.00
CA VAL A 83 -0.77 -17.81 7.85
C VAL A 83 -1.76 -17.48 6.75
N PRO A 84 -2.10 -18.42 5.85
CA PRO A 84 -3.13 -18.17 4.85
C PRO A 84 -4.41 -17.67 5.54
N PRO A 85 -4.91 -16.47 5.17
CA PRO A 85 -6.13 -15.96 5.80
C PRO A 85 -7.31 -16.88 5.45
N ARG A 86 -8.17 -17.16 6.41
CA ARG A 86 -9.48 -17.73 6.14
C ARG A 86 -10.35 -16.62 5.56
N VAL A 87 -10.23 -16.39 4.26
CA VAL A 87 -11.06 -15.41 3.54
C VAL A 87 -12.39 -16.08 3.21
N GLY A 88 -13.49 -15.39 3.46
CA GLY A 88 -14.79 -15.81 2.97
C GLY A 88 -14.79 -15.96 1.44
N SER A 89 -15.68 -16.76 0.90
CA SER A 89 -15.86 -16.82 -0.55
C SER A 89 -16.55 -15.54 -1.03
N PRO A 90 -16.00 -14.83 -2.02
CA PRO A 90 -16.67 -13.67 -2.59
C PRO A 90 -18.03 -14.06 -3.13
N LEU A 91 -19.05 -13.30 -2.77
CA LEU A 91 -20.38 -13.46 -3.34
C LEU A 91 -20.36 -13.08 -4.83
N ARG A 92 -21.06 -13.83 -5.65
CA ARG A 92 -21.24 -13.53 -7.07
C ARG A 92 -22.39 -12.56 -7.25
N VAL A 93 -22.21 -11.32 -6.76
CA VAL A 93 -23.17 -10.24 -6.92
C VAL A 93 -22.84 -9.48 -8.20
N PRO A 94 -23.76 -9.35 -9.16
CA PRO A 94 -23.60 -8.52 -10.35
C PRO A 94 -23.31 -7.06 -9.95
N PHE A 95 -22.52 -6.36 -10.76
CA PHE A 95 -22.06 -5.01 -10.46
C PHE A 95 -23.22 -4.03 -10.26
N ALA A 96 -24.28 -4.17 -11.05
CA ALA A 96 -25.48 -3.36 -10.93
C ALA A 96 -26.18 -3.53 -9.57
N GLU A 97 -26.26 -4.74 -9.05
CA GLU A 97 -26.83 -5.05 -7.71
C GLU A 97 -25.91 -4.53 -6.61
N PHE A 98 -24.58 -4.73 -6.75
CA PHE A 98 -23.61 -4.22 -5.81
C PHE A 98 -23.72 -2.71 -5.59
N LEU A 99 -23.92 -1.93 -6.67
CA LEU A 99 -24.10 -0.48 -6.56
C LEU A 99 -25.43 -0.06 -5.97
N ALA A 100 -26.46 -0.89 -6.13
CA ALA A 100 -27.82 -0.60 -5.62
C ALA A 100 -27.98 -0.89 -4.11
N GLU A 101 -27.15 -1.79 -3.57
CA GLU A 101 -27.45 -2.42 -2.28
C GLU A 101 -27.09 -1.62 -1.04
N ASP A 102 -26.26 -0.51 -1.06
CA ASP A 102 -25.84 -0.07 0.27
C ASP A 102 -25.31 1.36 0.44
N ALA A 103 -26.19 2.27 0.81
CA ALA A 103 -25.82 3.59 1.31
C ALA A 103 -24.97 3.52 2.61
N ALA A 104 -25.17 2.50 3.47
CA ALA A 104 -24.43 2.33 4.72
C ALA A 104 -22.96 1.92 4.44
N ARG A 105 -22.72 1.02 3.48
CA ARG A 105 -21.37 0.64 3.04
C ARG A 105 -20.59 1.83 2.51
N PHE A 106 -21.23 2.71 1.75
CA PHE A 106 -20.61 3.93 1.24
C PHE A 106 -20.22 4.88 2.37
N ALA A 107 -21.05 5.01 3.41
CA ALA A 107 -20.74 5.84 4.56
C ALA A 107 -19.56 5.28 5.38
N GLU A 108 -19.52 3.98 5.64
CA GLU A 108 -18.46 3.31 6.41
C GLU A 108 -17.10 3.34 5.69
N HIS A 109 -17.11 3.29 4.34
CA HIS A 109 -15.90 3.23 3.54
C HIS A 109 -15.67 4.48 2.67
N PHE A 110 -16.26 5.60 3.07
CA PHE A 110 -16.23 6.86 2.34
C PHE A 110 -14.82 7.27 1.91
N GLU A 111 -13.83 7.17 2.79
CA GLU A 111 -12.44 7.53 2.52
C GLU A 111 -11.80 6.71 1.39
N PHE A 112 -12.26 5.47 1.20
CA PHE A 112 -11.75 4.54 0.21
C PHE A 112 -12.55 4.53 -1.11
N LEU A 113 -13.52 5.45 -1.24
CA LEU A 113 -14.32 5.69 -2.45
C LEU A 113 -14.05 7.03 -3.08
N ASN A 114 -13.39 7.93 -2.36
CA ASN A 114 -13.18 9.31 -2.78
C ASN A 114 -11.75 9.55 -3.30
N PRO A 115 -11.52 10.66 -4.01
CA PRO A 115 -10.18 11.05 -4.43
C PRO A 115 -9.29 11.31 -3.22
N SER A 116 -7.97 11.16 -3.42
CA SER A 116 -6.94 11.44 -2.45
C SER A 116 -5.76 12.15 -3.11
N GLN A 117 -4.72 12.50 -2.35
CA GLN A 117 -3.62 13.35 -2.83
C GLN A 117 -2.98 12.82 -4.13
N TYR A 118 -2.66 11.52 -4.19
CA TYR A 118 -2.02 10.91 -5.36
C TYR A 118 -3.01 10.20 -6.30
N VAL A 119 -4.29 10.13 -5.90
CA VAL A 119 -5.38 9.55 -6.70
C VAL A 119 -6.51 10.58 -6.91
N PRO A 120 -6.24 11.74 -7.53
CA PRO A 120 -7.28 12.69 -7.89
C PRO A 120 -8.18 12.11 -8.99
N PHE A 121 -9.48 12.45 -8.97
CA PHE A 121 -10.41 12.09 -10.03
C PHE A 121 -10.33 13.09 -11.20
N SER A 122 -9.15 13.19 -11.78
CA SER A 122 -8.86 14.10 -12.90
C SER A 122 -9.67 13.72 -14.16
N GLU A 123 -9.75 14.66 -15.11
CA GLU A 123 -10.37 14.40 -16.41
C GLU A 123 -9.63 13.30 -17.17
N ARG A 124 -8.30 13.24 -17.06
CA ARG A 124 -7.46 12.22 -17.69
C ARG A 124 -7.75 10.83 -17.14
N LEU A 125 -7.84 10.68 -15.81
CA LEU A 125 -8.22 9.43 -15.18
C LEU A 125 -9.64 9.00 -15.56
N ARG A 126 -10.59 9.94 -15.60
CA ARG A 126 -11.98 9.66 -16.06
C ARG A 126 -12.04 9.19 -17.50
N LYS A 127 -11.27 9.80 -18.41
CA LYS A 127 -11.15 9.32 -19.80
C LYS A 127 -10.59 7.91 -19.86
N PHE A 128 -9.54 7.61 -19.11
CA PHE A 128 -8.96 6.28 -19.05
C PHE A 128 -9.92 5.25 -18.46
N PHE A 129 -10.68 5.62 -17.44
CA PHE A 129 -11.72 4.78 -16.82
C PHE A 129 -12.79 4.32 -17.82
N TRP A 130 -13.17 5.14 -18.78
CA TRP A 130 -14.19 4.75 -19.78
C TRP A 130 -13.85 3.46 -20.53
N SER A 131 -12.57 3.21 -20.80
CA SER A 131 -12.09 1.99 -21.44
C SER A 131 -12.05 0.77 -20.50
N ALA A 132 -12.05 1.02 -19.19
CA ALA A 132 -11.96 -0.01 -18.15
C ALA A 132 -13.26 -0.16 -17.31
N ARG A 133 -14.33 0.57 -17.65
CA ARG A 133 -15.59 0.55 -16.90
C ARG A 133 -16.17 -0.86 -16.73
N PRO A 134 -16.83 -1.16 -15.60
CA PRO A 134 -17.45 -2.47 -15.39
C PRO A 134 -18.64 -2.72 -16.32
N ALA A 135 -18.84 -3.98 -16.69
CA ALA A 135 -20.09 -4.42 -17.30
C ALA A 135 -21.15 -4.65 -16.20
N PRO A 136 -22.44 -4.36 -16.45
CA PRO A 136 -23.50 -4.53 -15.46
C PRO A 136 -23.62 -5.94 -14.87
N THR A 137 -23.29 -6.96 -15.66
CA THR A 137 -23.33 -8.38 -15.30
C THR A 137 -22.03 -8.92 -14.71
N GLU A 138 -20.94 -8.15 -14.78
CA GLU A 138 -19.64 -8.52 -14.23
C GLU A 138 -19.71 -8.45 -12.69
N THR A 139 -19.09 -9.37 -11.99
CA THR A 139 -18.99 -9.30 -10.53
C THR A 139 -17.85 -8.36 -10.10
N VAL A 140 -17.91 -7.84 -8.86
CA VAL A 140 -16.84 -6.98 -8.33
C VAL A 140 -15.47 -7.67 -8.37
N LEU A 141 -15.42 -8.99 -8.11
CA LEU A 141 -14.18 -9.77 -8.19
C LEU A 141 -13.67 -9.85 -9.64
N GLU A 142 -14.53 -10.18 -10.60
CA GLU A 142 -14.15 -10.28 -12.01
C GLU A 142 -13.65 -8.93 -12.53
N TYR A 143 -14.37 -7.86 -12.23
CA TYR A 143 -13.95 -6.49 -12.52
C TYR A 143 -12.59 -6.15 -11.93
N THR A 144 -12.39 -6.41 -10.63
CA THR A 144 -11.11 -6.15 -9.95
C THR A 144 -9.96 -6.88 -10.64
N LEU A 145 -10.11 -8.17 -10.93
CA LEU A 145 -9.08 -8.96 -11.60
C LEU A 145 -8.80 -8.46 -13.02
N ARG A 146 -9.83 -8.00 -13.73
CA ARG A 146 -9.68 -7.42 -15.07
C ARG A 146 -8.93 -6.09 -15.00
N VAL A 147 -9.28 -5.20 -14.07
CA VAL A 147 -8.60 -3.90 -13.90
C VAL A 147 -7.13 -4.09 -13.52
N VAL A 148 -6.83 -4.99 -12.58
CA VAL A 148 -5.45 -5.33 -12.18
C VAL A 148 -4.60 -5.78 -13.37
N ARG A 149 -5.14 -6.64 -14.25
CA ARG A 149 -4.45 -7.09 -15.46
C ARG A 149 -4.34 -5.98 -16.49
N TYR A 150 -5.43 -5.24 -16.71
CA TYR A 150 -5.49 -4.13 -17.66
C TYR A 150 -4.43 -3.07 -17.36
N VAL A 151 -4.32 -2.62 -16.11
CA VAL A 151 -3.27 -1.66 -15.72
C VAL A 151 -1.89 -2.23 -16.02
N ARG A 152 -1.63 -3.49 -15.67
CA ARG A 152 -0.31 -4.12 -15.93
C ARG A 152 0.00 -4.29 -17.41
N ASP A 153 -1.02 -4.44 -18.26
CA ASP A 153 -0.84 -4.63 -19.69
C ASP A 153 -0.72 -3.31 -20.46
N GLN A 154 -1.25 -2.20 -19.92
CA GLN A 154 -1.20 -0.88 -20.55
C GLN A 154 0.06 -0.08 -20.19
N PHE A 155 0.75 -0.42 -19.10
CA PHE A 155 1.88 0.37 -18.56
C PHE A 155 3.12 -0.49 -18.39
N GLU A 156 4.27 0.11 -18.69
CA GLU A 156 5.56 -0.54 -18.47
C GLU A 156 5.99 -0.43 -17.01
N TYR A 157 6.43 -1.56 -16.43
CA TYR A 157 7.02 -1.54 -15.10
C TYR A 157 8.50 -1.13 -15.22
N GLU A 158 8.80 0.11 -14.89
CA GLU A 158 10.13 0.68 -15.05
C GLU A 158 10.47 1.63 -13.88
N LYS A 159 11.65 1.44 -13.31
CA LYS A 159 12.17 2.34 -12.27
C LYS A 159 12.59 3.68 -12.91
N ASN A 160 12.53 4.75 -12.12
CA ASN A 160 12.94 6.11 -12.48
C ASN A 160 12.09 6.83 -13.54
N ARG A 161 10.94 6.28 -13.98
CA ARG A 161 9.96 7.02 -14.79
C ARG A 161 9.10 7.97 -13.97
N THR A 162 8.89 7.61 -12.72
CA THR A 162 8.11 8.35 -11.73
C THR A 162 8.92 8.49 -10.45
N HIS A 163 8.43 9.28 -9.51
CA HIS A 163 9.03 9.48 -8.19
C HIS A 163 7.95 9.34 -7.10
N ALA A 164 8.36 9.32 -5.83
CA ALA A 164 7.47 9.06 -4.69
C ALA A 164 6.25 10.02 -4.58
N HIS A 165 6.32 11.19 -5.21
CA HIS A 165 5.25 12.19 -5.22
C HIS A 165 4.44 12.21 -6.53
N SER A 166 4.62 11.24 -7.42
CA SER A 166 3.86 11.14 -8.66
C SER A 166 2.42 10.74 -8.39
N SER A 167 1.51 11.44 -9.06
CA SER A 167 0.07 11.18 -9.07
C SER A 167 -0.33 10.22 -10.20
N VAL A 168 -1.59 9.83 -10.25
CA VAL A 168 -2.13 9.03 -11.37
C VAL A 168 -2.00 9.74 -12.71
N ASP A 169 -2.01 11.06 -12.77
CA ASP A 169 -1.85 11.80 -14.03
C ASP A 169 -0.43 11.75 -14.56
N ASP A 170 0.55 11.67 -13.67
CA ASP A 170 1.95 11.52 -14.05
C ASP A 170 2.20 10.16 -14.70
N ILE A 171 1.63 9.09 -14.14
CA ILE A 171 1.71 7.73 -14.71
C ILE A 171 1.04 7.65 -16.06
N LEU A 172 -0.18 8.21 -16.18
CA LEU A 172 -0.93 8.26 -17.42
C LEU A 172 -0.19 9.03 -18.52
N THR A 173 0.70 9.95 -18.13
CA THR A 173 1.55 10.71 -19.06
C THR A 173 2.84 9.95 -19.41
N ALA A 174 3.48 9.35 -18.40
CA ALA A 174 4.76 8.67 -18.55
C ALA A 174 4.64 7.31 -19.25
N GLY A 175 3.44 6.68 -19.24
CA GLY A 175 3.22 5.35 -19.81
C GLY A 175 3.83 4.20 -19.02
N GLY A 176 4.27 4.46 -17.78
CA GLY A 176 4.89 3.45 -16.92
C GLY A 176 5.27 3.99 -15.54
N GLY A 177 5.75 3.10 -14.69
CA GLY A 177 6.14 3.44 -13.32
C GLY A 177 6.47 2.21 -12.49
N VAL A 178 6.37 2.32 -11.17
CA VAL A 178 6.69 1.27 -10.20
C VAL A 178 5.42 0.76 -9.47
N CYS A 179 5.58 -0.15 -8.51
CA CYS A 179 4.46 -0.75 -7.77
C CYS A 179 3.51 0.28 -7.15
N GLN A 180 4.02 1.40 -6.64
CA GLN A 180 3.23 2.51 -6.11
C GLN A 180 2.27 3.07 -7.15
N ASP A 181 2.78 3.32 -8.35
CA ASP A 181 2.04 3.91 -9.46
C ASP A 181 0.92 2.99 -9.94
N PHE A 182 1.24 1.70 -10.09
CA PHE A 182 0.27 0.67 -10.46
C PHE A 182 -0.85 0.54 -9.42
N ALA A 183 -0.50 0.63 -8.13
CA ALA A 183 -1.48 0.65 -7.05
C ALA A 183 -2.39 1.87 -7.13
N HIS A 184 -1.83 3.09 -7.27
CA HIS A 184 -2.61 4.34 -7.38
C HIS A 184 -3.58 4.31 -8.56
N LEU A 185 -3.11 3.92 -9.75
CA LEU A 185 -3.95 3.86 -10.93
C LEU A 185 -5.08 2.84 -10.79
N THR A 186 -4.77 1.65 -10.24
CA THR A 186 -5.79 0.61 -9.99
C THR A 186 -6.83 1.08 -8.97
N ILE A 187 -6.41 1.74 -7.87
CA ILE A 187 -7.30 2.35 -6.88
C ILE A 187 -8.21 3.38 -7.53
N GLY A 188 -7.66 4.26 -8.37
CA GLY A 188 -8.44 5.29 -9.06
C GLY A 188 -9.54 4.72 -9.93
N LEU A 189 -9.25 3.67 -10.71
CA LEU A 189 -10.25 2.99 -11.55
C LEU A 189 -11.33 2.30 -10.71
N LEU A 190 -10.97 1.63 -9.64
CA LEU A 190 -11.91 0.95 -8.75
C LEU A 190 -12.82 1.94 -8.03
N ARG A 191 -12.28 3.04 -7.50
CA ARG A 191 -13.06 4.09 -6.83
C ARG A 191 -14.01 4.80 -7.78
N LEU A 192 -13.59 5.10 -9.00
CA LEU A 192 -14.47 5.67 -10.04
C LEU A 192 -15.62 4.73 -10.41
N ALA A 193 -15.42 3.42 -10.26
CA ALA A 193 -16.48 2.43 -10.41
C ALA A 193 -17.37 2.28 -9.18
N GLY A 194 -17.11 2.99 -8.07
CA GLY A 194 -17.84 2.86 -6.81
C GLY A 194 -17.41 1.67 -5.95
N VAL A 195 -16.22 1.11 -6.19
CA VAL A 195 -15.66 -0.01 -5.41
C VAL A 195 -14.66 0.53 -4.39
N PRO A 196 -14.88 0.31 -3.07
CA PRO A 196 -13.92 0.71 -2.05
C PRO A 196 -12.58 0.02 -2.26
N ALA A 197 -11.52 0.83 -2.41
CA ALA A 197 -10.16 0.35 -2.62
C ALA A 197 -9.16 1.18 -1.81
N ARG A 198 -8.19 0.50 -1.16
CA ARG A 198 -7.18 1.12 -0.31
C ARG A 198 -5.77 0.70 -0.70
N TYR A 199 -4.85 1.59 -0.46
CA TYR A 199 -3.43 1.37 -0.67
C TYR A 199 -2.82 0.58 0.49
N VAL A 200 -1.89 -0.31 0.18
CA VAL A 200 -1.12 -1.08 1.16
C VAL A 200 0.37 -0.90 0.90
N SER A 201 1.09 -0.47 1.91
CA SER A 201 2.56 -0.48 1.96
C SER A 201 3.03 -1.71 2.73
N GLY A 202 4.09 -2.35 2.25
CA GLY A 202 4.65 -3.51 2.93
C GLY A 202 5.88 -4.08 2.26
N TYR A 203 6.07 -5.39 2.43
CA TYR A 203 7.20 -6.13 1.86
C TYR A 203 6.70 -7.33 1.07
N LEU A 204 7.39 -7.65 0.00
CA LEU A 204 7.16 -8.84 -0.79
C LEU A 204 8.34 -9.79 -0.61
N ALA A 205 8.15 -10.90 0.10
CA ALA A 205 9.19 -11.90 0.27
C ALA A 205 9.40 -12.69 -1.03
N PRO A 206 10.64 -13.07 -1.38
CA PRO A 206 10.91 -13.86 -2.57
C PRO A 206 10.26 -15.24 -2.48
N ARG A 207 9.87 -15.81 -3.62
CA ARG A 207 9.19 -17.12 -3.68
C ARG A 207 10.11 -18.33 -3.52
N GLN A 208 11.39 -18.17 -3.79
CA GLN A 208 12.40 -19.21 -3.65
C GLN A 208 13.49 -18.72 -2.71
N VAL A 209 13.49 -19.26 -1.50
CA VAL A 209 14.55 -19.03 -0.53
C VAL A 209 14.96 -20.40 -0.03
N GLY A 210 16.18 -20.82 -0.35
CA GLY A 210 16.85 -21.88 0.38
C GLY A 210 16.93 -21.47 1.87
N GLU A 211 17.12 -22.41 2.76
CA GLU A 211 17.27 -22.15 4.18
C GLU A 211 18.30 -20.99 4.39
N SER A 212 17.85 -19.88 5.03
CA SER A 212 18.71 -18.75 5.42
C SER A 212 19.23 -17.82 4.31
N THR A 213 18.44 -17.44 3.29
CA THR A 213 18.88 -16.46 2.30
C THR A 213 18.44 -15.05 2.70
N THR A 214 19.38 -14.13 2.87
CA THR A 214 19.10 -12.69 2.97
C THR A 214 18.92 -12.13 1.56
N VAL A 215 17.78 -11.50 1.31
CA VAL A 215 17.50 -10.83 0.03
C VAL A 215 17.26 -9.35 0.29
N GLU A 216 18.06 -8.51 -0.34
CA GLU A 216 17.81 -7.07 -0.34
C GLU A 216 16.66 -6.76 -1.30
N GLN A 217 15.58 -6.22 -0.76
CA GLN A 217 14.44 -5.77 -1.52
C GLN A 217 13.96 -4.41 -1.02
N ALA A 218 13.53 -3.58 -1.94
CA ALA A 218 12.80 -2.36 -1.59
C ALA A 218 11.42 -2.70 -0.97
N SER A 219 10.81 -1.74 -0.30
CA SER A 219 9.39 -1.81 0.07
C SER A 219 8.54 -2.07 -1.17
N HIS A 220 7.38 -2.66 -0.97
CA HIS A 220 6.44 -2.98 -2.03
C HIS A 220 5.07 -2.36 -1.75
N ALA A 221 4.32 -2.14 -2.83
CA ALA A 221 2.98 -1.59 -2.77
C ALA A 221 1.99 -2.45 -3.54
N TRP A 222 0.78 -2.56 -2.99
CA TRP A 222 -0.36 -3.22 -3.62
C TRP A 222 -1.67 -2.59 -3.16
N ILE A 223 -2.79 -3.19 -3.49
CA ILE A 223 -4.11 -2.71 -3.11
C ILE A 223 -4.89 -3.75 -2.31
N GLU A 224 -5.84 -3.28 -1.52
CA GLU A 224 -6.93 -4.11 -1.01
C GLU A 224 -8.26 -3.54 -1.47
N VAL A 225 -9.16 -4.44 -1.84
CA VAL A 225 -10.49 -4.15 -2.36
C VAL A 225 -11.54 -4.79 -1.46
N LEU A 226 -12.59 -4.06 -1.13
CA LEU A 226 -13.70 -4.59 -0.36
C LEU A 226 -14.61 -5.43 -1.27
N LEU A 227 -14.51 -6.75 -1.15
CA LEU A 227 -15.33 -7.67 -1.91
C LEU A 227 -16.57 -8.10 -1.13
N PRO A 228 -17.76 -8.16 -1.75
CA PRO A 228 -18.96 -8.72 -1.14
C PRO A 228 -18.70 -10.12 -0.57
N GLY A 229 -19.07 -10.35 0.69
CA GLY A 229 -18.93 -11.63 1.39
C GLY A 229 -17.51 -12.05 1.79
N ALA A 230 -16.48 -11.42 1.22
CA ALA A 230 -15.07 -11.75 1.51
C ALA A 230 -14.33 -10.66 2.32
N GLY A 231 -14.88 -9.44 2.40
CA GLY A 231 -14.22 -8.31 3.05
C GLY A 231 -13.00 -7.81 2.28
N TRP A 232 -12.08 -7.15 2.97
CA TRP A 232 -10.87 -6.59 2.39
C TRP A 232 -9.94 -7.69 1.85
N THR A 233 -9.78 -7.73 0.55
CA THR A 233 -9.02 -8.75 -0.18
C THR A 233 -7.89 -8.10 -0.97
N GLY A 234 -6.67 -8.63 -0.82
CA GLY A 234 -5.46 -8.09 -1.45
C GLY A 234 -5.30 -8.49 -2.92
N PHE A 235 -4.89 -7.52 -3.75
CA PHE A 235 -4.52 -7.70 -5.15
C PHE A 235 -3.24 -6.91 -5.45
N ASP A 236 -2.35 -7.53 -6.22
CA ASP A 236 -1.10 -6.91 -6.64
C ASP A 236 -1.10 -6.66 -8.14
N PRO A 237 -1.23 -5.38 -8.58
CA PRO A 237 -1.22 -5.03 -9.98
C PRO A 237 0.07 -5.41 -10.71
N THR A 238 1.21 -5.42 -10.00
CA THR A 238 2.49 -5.79 -10.62
C THR A 238 2.60 -7.28 -10.89
N LEU A 239 1.92 -8.11 -10.08
CA LEU A 239 1.86 -9.58 -10.20
C LEU A 239 0.59 -10.09 -10.90
N ARG A 240 -0.28 -9.20 -11.37
CA ARG A 240 -1.51 -9.50 -12.14
C ARG A 240 -2.54 -10.37 -11.42
N GLY A 241 -2.56 -10.34 -10.09
CA GLY A 241 -3.45 -11.22 -9.36
C GLY A 241 -3.62 -10.91 -7.87
N ARG A 242 -4.10 -11.90 -7.14
CA ARG A 242 -4.25 -11.80 -5.69
C ARG A 242 -2.90 -11.80 -4.98
N THR A 243 -2.86 -11.14 -3.83
CA THR A 243 -1.72 -11.27 -2.92
C THR A 243 -1.60 -12.69 -2.37
N THR A 244 -0.40 -13.05 -1.97
CA THR A 244 -0.05 -14.36 -1.39
C THR A 244 0.43 -14.19 0.07
N ASP A 245 0.78 -15.28 0.71
CA ASP A 245 1.42 -15.30 2.03
C ASP A 245 2.84 -14.71 2.05
N HIS A 246 3.41 -14.40 0.87
CA HIS A 246 4.67 -13.66 0.74
C HIS A 246 4.51 -12.13 0.89
N HIS A 247 3.28 -11.60 0.87
CA HIS A 247 3.02 -10.17 1.09
C HIS A 247 2.90 -9.88 2.58
N VAL A 248 3.80 -9.11 3.14
CA VAL A 248 3.76 -8.68 4.54
C VAL A 248 3.29 -7.23 4.62
N ARG A 249 2.10 -7.01 5.21
CA ARG A 249 1.50 -5.68 5.38
C ARG A 249 2.21 -4.89 6.46
N VAL A 250 2.49 -3.63 6.17
CA VAL A 250 3.00 -2.66 7.13
C VAL A 250 1.94 -1.61 7.44
N ALA A 251 1.45 -0.91 6.43
CA ALA A 251 0.48 0.16 6.60
C ALA A 251 -0.59 0.13 5.50
N ILE A 252 -1.77 0.67 5.80
CA ILE A 252 -2.87 0.89 4.86
C ILE A 252 -3.28 2.36 4.88
N GLY A 253 -3.79 2.86 3.77
CA GLY A 253 -4.29 4.22 3.66
C GLY A 253 -5.04 4.47 2.36
N ARG A 254 -5.41 5.71 2.11
CA ARG A 254 -6.08 6.11 0.87
C ARG A 254 -5.14 6.05 -0.32
N ASP A 255 -3.91 6.46 -0.11
CA ASP A 255 -2.80 6.44 -1.06
C ASP A 255 -1.45 6.45 -0.33
N TYR A 256 -0.34 6.66 -1.05
CA TYR A 256 1.00 6.68 -0.48
C TYR A 256 1.22 7.77 0.58
N ALA A 257 0.52 8.89 0.52
CA ALA A 257 0.68 9.97 1.50
C ALA A 257 0.35 9.54 2.94
N ASP A 258 -0.63 8.64 3.09
CA ASP A 258 -1.05 8.12 4.39
C ASP A 258 -0.09 7.06 4.97
N VAL A 259 0.72 6.40 4.12
CA VAL A 259 1.51 5.22 4.47
C VAL A 259 3.01 5.37 4.23
N THR A 260 3.47 6.57 3.97
CA THR A 260 4.90 6.84 3.73
C THR A 260 5.75 6.22 4.83
N PRO A 261 6.72 5.34 4.50
CA PRO A 261 7.53 4.64 5.50
C PRO A 261 8.28 5.57 6.44
N LEU A 262 8.74 6.70 5.91
CA LEU A 262 9.38 7.77 6.68
C LEU A 262 8.94 9.12 6.14
N ARG A 263 8.46 9.98 7.02
CA ARG A 263 8.03 11.35 6.73
C ARG A 263 8.70 12.30 7.72
N GLY A 264 9.48 13.28 7.22
CA GLY A 264 9.89 14.45 7.98
C GLY A 264 8.70 15.35 8.30
N VAL A 265 8.64 15.87 9.50
CA VAL A 265 7.55 16.70 10.03
C VAL A 265 8.10 18.06 10.41
#